data_288c5b41d456db57fbd2ac248ed8eac7
#
_entry.id   288c5b41d456db57fbd2ac248ed8eac7
#
_cell.length_a   1.000
_cell.length_b   1.000
_cell.length_c   1.000
_cell.angle_alpha   90.00
_cell.angle_beta   90.00
_cell.angle_gamma   90.00
#
_symmetry.space_group_name_H-M   'P 1'
#
loop_
_entity.id
_entity.type
_entity.pdbx_description
1 polymer ?
#
loop_
_entity_poly.entity_id
_entity_poly.type
_entity_poly.pdbx_seq_one_letter_code
_entity_poly.pdbx_strand_id
1 'polypeptide(L)'
;MPAHHTQHQMKNLCSTCSLRELCLPVELMPAEFDRLDAVIRQSRRLKKGEYLFRAGEPFTSLFAIRAGFFKTTVASQDGRDQVTGFFMSGELIGMDGICSQTHSCDAVALEDSEVCELPFVHIEELGHHIPSLQTHFFRLLSREIVRDQGVMLLLGNMRAEERLAAFLLNLSNRLYSRGFAANDFILRMSREEIGSYLGLKLETVSRTLSKFHHEGLISVEHKHIKLLDPQSLKKMVSGCAHAV
;
A
#
# COMPACT_ATOMS: atom_id res chain seq x y z
N MET A 1 -13.55 -33.39 -30.81
CA MET A 1 -14.13 -32.06 -30.59
C MET A 1 -13.69 -31.57 -29.23
N PRO A 2 -12.80 -30.60 -29.11
CA PRO A 2 -12.42 -30.04 -27.82
C PRO A 2 -13.42 -28.98 -27.42
N ALA A 3 -13.98 -29.11 -26.21
CA ALA A 3 -14.87 -28.14 -25.61
C ALA A 3 -14.08 -26.87 -25.28
N HIS A 4 -14.39 -25.78 -25.96
CA HIS A 4 -13.96 -24.45 -25.59
C HIS A 4 -14.65 -24.06 -24.27
N HIS A 5 -13.93 -24.17 -23.15
CA HIS A 5 -14.30 -23.46 -21.93
C HIS A 5 -14.10 -21.95 -22.17
N THR A 6 -15.16 -21.29 -22.56
CA THR A 6 -15.26 -19.83 -22.53
C THR A 6 -15.27 -19.41 -21.05
N GLN A 7 -14.09 -19.10 -20.50
CA GLN A 7 -14.00 -18.42 -19.22
C GLN A 7 -14.71 -17.07 -19.40
N HIS A 8 -15.89 -16.94 -18.83
CA HIS A 8 -16.55 -15.65 -18.64
C HIS A 8 -15.63 -14.82 -17.69
N GLN A 9 -14.78 -13.98 -18.30
CA GLN A 9 -14.09 -12.93 -17.58
C GLN A 9 -15.15 -11.96 -17.09
N MET A 10 -15.53 -12.06 -15.81
CA MET A 10 -16.34 -11.04 -15.16
C MET A 10 -15.55 -9.74 -15.22
N LYS A 11 -16.04 -8.76 -15.98
CA LYS A 11 -15.49 -7.40 -15.97
C LYS A 11 -15.58 -6.89 -14.52
N ASN A 12 -14.45 -6.59 -13.94
CA ASN A 12 -14.41 -5.96 -12.63
C ASN A 12 -14.76 -4.48 -12.81
N LEU A 13 -16.01 -4.14 -12.48
CA LEU A 13 -16.54 -2.80 -12.62
C LEU A 13 -16.25 -1.99 -11.35
N CYS A 14 -15.74 -0.77 -11.49
CA CYS A 14 -15.58 0.17 -10.38
C CYS A 14 -16.92 0.55 -9.77
N SER A 15 -17.97 0.61 -10.58
CA SER A 15 -19.34 0.91 -10.16
C SER A 15 -19.88 -0.05 -9.08
N THR A 16 -19.40 -1.31 -9.08
CA THR A 16 -19.80 -2.35 -8.09
C THR A 16 -18.69 -2.72 -7.11
N CYS A 17 -17.55 -2.03 -7.15
CA CYS A 17 -16.40 -2.34 -6.30
C CYS A 17 -16.62 -1.83 -4.87
N SER A 18 -16.41 -2.68 -3.87
CA SER A 18 -16.51 -2.31 -2.45
C SER A 18 -15.44 -1.29 -2.00
N LEU A 19 -14.35 -1.17 -2.77
CA LEU A 19 -13.23 -0.26 -2.49
C LEU A 19 -13.31 1.06 -3.28
N ARG A 20 -14.38 1.29 -4.03
CA ARG A 20 -14.50 2.46 -4.92
C ARG A 20 -14.26 3.78 -4.19
N GLU A 21 -14.76 3.93 -2.96
CA GLU A 21 -14.63 5.15 -2.16
C GLU A 21 -13.18 5.44 -1.71
N LEU A 22 -12.32 4.41 -1.72
CA LEU A 22 -10.89 4.56 -1.45
C LEU A 22 -10.09 4.92 -2.70
N CYS A 23 -10.51 4.38 -3.86
CA CYS A 23 -9.79 4.52 -5.13
C CYS A 23 -10.27 5.70 -5.97
N LEU A 24 -11.54 6.11 -5.84
CA LEU A 24 -12.22 7.08 -6.72
C LEU A 24 -12.89 8.19 -5.93
N PRO A 25 -13.12 9.36 -6.55
CA PRO A 25 -13.93 10.43 -5.95
C PRO A 25 -15.34 9.95 -5.62
N VAL A 26 -15.86 10.38 -4.48
CA VAL A 26 -17.23 10.04 -4.03
C VAL A 26 -18.30 10.69 -4.95
N GLU A 27 -17.94 11.81 -5.58
CA GLU A 27 -18.83 12.69 -6.34
C GLU A 27 -19.01 12.29 -7.81
N LEU A 28 -18.50 11.12 -8.25
CA LEU A 28 -18.62 10.66 -9.64
C LEU A 28 -20.08 10.36 -10.01
N MET A 29 -20.48 10.87 -11.18
CA MET A 29 -21.79 10.59 -11.75
C MET A 29 -21.84 9.19 -12.39
N PRO A 30 -23.01 8.54 -12.51
CA PRO A 30 -23.12 7.21 -13.12
C PRO A 30 -22.47 7.09 -14.50
N ALA A 31 -22.65 8.10 -15.38
CA ALA A 31 -22.04 8.12 -16.71
C ALA A 31 -20.51 8.23 -16.69
N GLU A 32 -19.92 8.77 -15.62
CA GLU A 32 -18.47 8.84 -15.44
C GLU A 32 -17.89 7.50 -15.00
N PHE A 33 -18.65 6.73 -14.21
CA PHE A 33 -18.30 5.34 -13.90
C PHE A 33 -18.24 4.46 -15.14
N ASP A 34 -19.20 4.61 -16.06
CA ASP A 34 -19.20 3.85 -17.33
C ASP A 34 -17.94 4.11 -18.14
N ARG A 35 -17.47 5.37 -18.17
CA ARG A 35 -16.20 5.74 -18.84
C ARG A 35 -14.99 5.12 -18.14
N LEU A 36 -14.94 5.16 -16.82
CA LEU A 36 -13.88 4.53 -16.05
C LEU A 36 -13.86 3.01 -16.24
N ASP A 37 -15.02 2.36 -16.19
CA ASP A 37 -15.16 0.93 -16.39
C ASP A 37 -14.74 0.49 -17.80
N ALA A 38 -14.87 1.37 -18.80
CA ALA A 38 -14.39 1.14 -20.17
C ALA A 38 -12.85 1.18 -20.27
N VAL A 39 -12.20 1.96 -19.41
CA VAL A 39 -10.76 2.18 -19.43
C VAL A 39 -10.00 1.15 -18.60
N ILE A 40 -10.61 0.67 -17.52
CA ILE A 40 -10.02 -0.37 -16.67
C ILE A 40 -9.90 -1.63 -17.50
N ARG A 41 -8.67 -1.99 -17.85
CA ARG A 41 -8.40 -3.18 -18.63
C ARG A 41 -8.69 -4.41 -17.79
N GLN A 42 -7.91 -5.27 -17.47
CA GLN A 42 -8.22 -6.51 -16.77
C GLN A 42 -7.75 -6.42 -15.31
N SER A 43 -8.39 -7.19 -14.42
CA SER A 43 -7.74 -7.49 -13.16
C SER A 43 -6.60 -8.47 -13.41
N ARG A 44 -5.44 -8.17 -12.85
CA ARG A 44 -4.28 -9.04 -12.85
C ARG A 44 -4.17 -9.71 -11.49
N ARG A 45 -4.13 -11.05 -11.48
CA ARG A 45 -3.90 -11.84 -10.27
C ARG A 45 -2.43 -12.17 -10.16
N LEU A 46 -1.90 -12.02 -8.96
CA LEU A 46 -0.51 -12.31 -8.63
C LEU A 46 -0.47 -13.28 -7.46
N LYS A 47 0.42 -14.25 -7.54
CA LYS A 47 0.77 -15.12 -6.41
C LYS A 47 1.74 -14.41 -5.49
N LYS A 48 1.76 -14.84 -4.23
CA LYS A 48 2.76 -14.38 -3.26
C LYS A 48 4.18 -14.50 -3.85
N GLY A 49 4.95 -13.42 -3.78
CA GLY A 49 6.32 -13.34 -4.30
C GLY A 49 6.43 -12.96 -5.77
N GLU A 50 5.31 -12.89 -6.51
CA GLU A 50 5.34 -12.40 -7.89
C GLU A 50 5.51 -10.89 -7.97
N TYR A 51 6.21 -10.45 -9.01
CA TYR A 51 6.43 -9.04 -9.31
C TYR A 51 5.24 -8.49 -10.09
N LEU A 52 4.75 -7.35 -9.63
CA LEU A 52 3.80 -6.54 -10.39
C LEU A 52 4.51 -5.80 -11.51
N PHE A 53 5.65 -5.19 -11.19
CA PHE A 53 6.62 -4.58 -12.10
C PHE A 53 8.01 -4.57 -11.45
N ARG A 54 9.05 -4.32 -12.26
CA ARG A 54 10.45 -4.24 -11.82
C ARG A 54 11.04 -2.88 -12.14
N ALA A 55 12.04 -2.47 -11.36
CA ALA A 55 12.85 -1.31 -11.65
C ALA A 55 13.43 -1.38 -13.06
N GLY A 56 13.34 -0.28 -13.81
CA GLY A 56 13.77 -0.19 -15.21
C GLY A 56 12.73 -0.67 -16.24
N GLU A 57 11.64 -1.32 -15.84
CA GLU A 57 10.56 -1.65 -16.77
C GLU A 57 9.82 -0.38 -17.22
N PRO A 58 9.33 -0.33 -18.49
CA PRO A 58 8.56 0.80 -18.99
C PRO A 58 7.29 1.03 -18.15
N PHE A 59 7.05 2.29 -17.79
CA PHE A 59 5.81 2.68 -17.14
C PHE A 59 4.70 2.86 -18.19
N THR A 60 3.60 2.15 -18.01
CA THR A 60 2.43 2.22 -18.90
C THR A 60 1.12 2.40 -18.15
N SER A 61 1.08 1.95 -16.91
CA SER A 61 -0.15 1.85 -16.13
C SER A 61 0.10 2.12 -14.65
N LEU A 62 -0.92 2.67 -14.00
CA LEU A 62 -1.07 2.60 -12.56
C LEU A 62 -1.84 1.34 -12.19
N PHE A 63 -1.70 0.90 -10.97
CA PHE A 63 -2.39 -0.29 -10.48
C PHE A 63 -3.14 0.03 -9.18
N ALA A 64 -4.46 -0.16 -9.19
CA ALA A 64 -5.28 -0.09 -7.98
C ALA A 64 -5.33 -1.48 -7.33
N ILE A 65 -4.89 -1.59 -6.08
CA ILE A 65 -4.90 -2.87 -5.36
C ILE A 65 -6.34 -3.19 -4.95
N ARG A 66 -6.91 -4.22 -5.56
CA ARG A 66 -8.25 -4.71 -5.24
C ARG A 66 -8.25 -5.64 -4.03
N ALA A 67 -7.26 -6.52 -3.95
CA ALA A 67 -7.07 -7.44 -2.83
C ALA A 67 -5.58 -7.73 -2.64
N GLY A 68 -5.18 -7.94 -1.39
CA GLY A 68 -3.82 -8.34 -1.05
C GLY A 68 -2.94 -7.20 -0.57
N PHE A 69 -1.65 -7.51 -0.51
CA PHE A 69 -0.61 -6.65 0.02
C PHE A 69 0.62 -6.67 -0.88
N PHE A 70 1.24 -5.51 -1.05
CA PHE A 70 2.47 -5.35 -1.83
C PHE A 70 3.53 -4.63 -1.00
N LYS A 71 4.78 -4.86 -1.36
CA LYS A 71 5.91 -4.02 -0.98
C LYS A 71 6.56 -3.44 -2.22
N THR A 72 7.16 -2.26 -2.07
CA THR A 72 8.12 -1.72 -3.03
C THR A 72 9.52 -1.81 -2.47
N THR A 73 10.49 -2.08 -3.34
CA THR A 73 11.90 -2.16 -2.97
C THR A 73 12.77 -1.44 -4.00
N VAL A 74 13.84 -0.82 -3.52
CA VAL A 74 14.90 -0.25 -4.35
C VAL A 74 16.18 -1.01 -4.03
N ALA A 75 16.85 -1.50 -5.08
CA ALA A 75 18.15 -2.13 -4.94
C ALA A 75 19.21 -1.06 -4.67
N SER A 76 19.98 -1.21 -3.59
CA SER A 76 21.15 -0.40 -3.32
C SER A 76 22.34 -0.87 -4.19
N GLN A 77 23.30 0.01 -4.44
CA GLN A 77 24.50 -0.31 -5.22
C GLN A 77 25.33 -1.48 -4.67
N ASP A 78 25.19 -1.77 -3.38
CA ASP A 78 25.84 -2.90 -2.68
C ASP A 78 24.98 -4.18 -2.69
N GLY A 79 23.91 -4.21 -3.48
CA GLY A 79 23.06 -5.40 -3.67
C GLY A 79 22.07 -5.66 -2.54
N ARG A 80 21.88 -4.73 -1.60
CA ARG A 80 20.86 -4.83 -0.56
C ARG A 80 19.56 -4.19 -1.04
N ASP A 81 18.44 -4.86 -0.81
CA ASP A 81 17.11 -4.32 -1.09
C ASP A 81 16.60 -3.48 0.08
N GLN A 82 16.29 -2.22 -0.18
CA GLN A 82 15.61 -1.35 0.77
C GLN A 82 14.11 -1.36 0.48
N VAL A 83 13.30 -1.76 1.46
CA VAL A 83 11.84 -1.60 1.38
C VAL A 83 11.51 -0.11 1.49
N THR A 84 10.83 0.42 0.49
CA THR A 84 10.43 1.83 0.42
C THR A 84 8.97 2.05 0.77
N GLY A 85 8.12 1.03 0.61
CA GLY A 85 6.70 1.14 0.93
C GLY A 85 6.00 -0.19 1.11
N PHE A 86 4.87 -0.15 1.84
CA PHE A 86 3.89 -1.22 1.91
C PHE A 86 2.54 -0.69 1.47
N PHE A 87 1.89 -1.42 0.58
CA PHE A 87 0.62 -1.05 -0.04
C PHE A 87 -0.42 -2.14 0.17
N MET A 88 -1.69 -1.75 0.32
CA MET A 88 -2.79 -2.67 0.58
C MET A 88 -4.03 -2.30 -0.24
N SER A 89 -5.06 -3.12 -0.16
CA SER A 89 -6.33 -2.92 -0.85
C SER A 89 -6.84 -1.49 -0.74
N GLY A 90 -7.29 -0.91 -1.86
CA GLY A 90 -7.76 0.47 -1.96
C GLY A 90 -6.66 1.52 -2.16
N GLU A 91 -5.41 1.11 -2.36
CA GLU A 91 -4.29 2.01 -2.66
C GLU A 91 -3.82 1.85 -4.10
N LEU A 92 -3.23 2.93 -4.64
CA LEU A 92 -2.59 2.93 -5.94
C LEU A 92 -1.09 2.66 -5.79
N ILE A 93 -0.53 1.91 -6.73
CA ILE A 93 0.90 1.64 -6.84
C ILE A 93 1.36 1.88 -8.29
N GLY A 94 2.63 2.25 -8.47
CA GLY A 94 3.22 2.53 -9.78
C GLY A 94 3.38 4.01 -10.09
N MET A 95 3.08 4.92 -9.15
CA MET A 95 3.23 6.37 -9.35
C MET A 95 4.69 6.81 -9.53
N ASP A 96 5.64 5.99 -9.12
CA ASP A 96 7.08 6.21 -9.28
C ASP A 96 7.53 6.36 -10.74
N GLY A 97 6.80 5.73 -11.68
CA GLY A 97 7.13 5.75 -13.10
C GLY A 97 6.61 6.95 -13.89
N ILE A 98 5.73 7.78 -13.32
CA ILE A 98 5.07 8.88 -14.04
C ILE A 98 6.08 9.89 -14.62
N CYS A 99 7.10 10.25 -13.85
CA CYS A 99 8.07 11.27 -14.27
C CYS A 99 9.06 10.74 -15.31
N SER A 100 9.61 9.55 -15.05
CA SER A 100 10.72 8.98 -15.84
C SER A 100 10.28 8.06 -16.97
N GLN A 101 8.97 7.75 -17.06
CA GLN A 101 8.39 6.76 -17.97
C GLN A 101 8.96 5.34 -17.78
N THR A 102 9.62 5.11 -16.66
CA THR A 102 10.17 3.82 -16.22
C THR A 102 9.98 3.68 -14.72
N HIS A 103 9.72 2.47 -14.24
CA HIS A 103 9.64 2.20 -12.81
C HIS A 103 11.01 2.37 -12.14
N SER A 104 11.05 3.05 -11.00
CA SER A 104 12.26 3.27 -10.19
C SER A 104 12.46 2.24 -9.10
N CYS A 105 11.47 1.39 -8.84
CA CYS A 105 11.46 0.36 -7.80
C CYS A 105 10.84 -0.93 -8.31
N ASP A 106 11.08 -2.02 -7.58
CA ASP A 106 10.34 -3.27 -7.74
C ASP A 106 9.07 -3.22 -6.91
N ALA A 107 7.96 -3.80 -7.41
CA ALA A 107 6.74 -4.04 -6.65
C ALA A 107 6.44 -5.53 -6.56
N VAL A 108 6.36 -6.07 -5.34
CA VAL A 108 6.24 -7.51 -5.08
C VAL A 108 5.02 -7.81 -4.20
N ALA A 109 4.24 -8.81 -4.59
CA ALA A 109 3.09 -9.28 -3.82
C ALA A 109 3.53 -10.03 -2.54
N LEU A 110 3.04 -9.63 -1.38
CA LEU A 110 3.33 -10.27 -0.08
C LEU A 110 2.38 -11.43 0.24
N GLU A 111 1.28 -11.50 -0.48
CA GLU A 111 0.28 -12.58 -0.45
C GLU A 111 -0.39 -12.70 -1.82
N ASP A 112 -1.24 -13.71 -2.03
CA ASP A 112 -2.06 -13.81 -3.24
C ASP A 112 -2.90 -12.55 -3.38
N SER A 113 -2.73 -11.83 -4.47
CA SER A 113 -3.21 -10.47 -4.66
C SER A 113 -3.93 -10.29 -5.99
N GLU A 114 -4.77 -9.26 -6.08
CA GLU A 114 -5.46 -8.85 -7.30
C GLU A 114 -5.37 -7.34 -7.45
N VAL A 115 -5.00 -6.87 -8.64
CA VAL A 115 -4.91 -5.45 -8.99
C VAL A 115 -5.76 -5.14 -10.21
N CYS A 116 -6.32 -3.93 -10.27
CA CYS A 116 -6.93 -3.35 -11.46
C CYS A 116 -5.88 -2.53 -12.19
N GLU A 117 -5.65 -2.84 -13.46
CA GLU A 117 -4.71 -2.10 -14.31
C GLU A 117 -5.39 -0.88 -14.91
N LEU A 118 -4.78 0.28 -14.70
CA LEU A 118 -5.26 1.61 -15.12
C LEU A 118 -4.22 2.20 -16.09
N PRO A 119 -4.39 2.05 -17.42
CA PRO A 119 -3.46 2.63 -18.39
C PRO A 119 -3.38 4.15 -18.19
N PHE A 120 -2.17 4.67 -17.98
CA PHE A 120 -1.97 6.05 -17.54
C PHE A 120 -2.47 7.06 -18.56
N VAL A 121 -2.26 6.81 -19.85
CA VAL A 121 -2.75 7.66 -20.95
C VAL A 121 -4.26 7.89 -20.88
N HIS A 122 -5.03 6.88 -20.50
CA HIS A 122 -6.47 7.01 -20.36
C HIS A 122 -6.89 7.73 -19.08
N ILE A 123 -6.10 7.61 -18.01
CA ILE A 123 -6.35 8.34 -16.77
C ILE A 123 -6.11 9.85 -16.99
N GLU A 124 -5.08 10.22 -17.76
CA GLU A 124 -4.83 11.60 -18.15
C GLU A 124 -6.01 12.14 -19.00
N GLU A 125 -6.42 11.40 -20.04
CA GLU A 125 -7.54 11.77 -20.90
C GLU A 125 -8.84 11.95 -20.11
N LEU A 126 -9.16 11.01 -19.23
CA LEU A 126 -10.35 11.11 -18.36
C LEU A 126 -10.25 12.29 -17.40
N GLY A 127 -9.06 12.58 -16.86
CA GLY A 127 -8.81 13.72 -15.98
C GLY A 127 -9.16 15.06 -16.65
N HIS A 128 -8.93 15.20 -17.95
CA HIS A 128 -9.33 16.39 -18.71
C HIS A 128 -10.85 16.54 -18.84
N HIS A 129 -11.59 15.44 -18.85
CA HIS A 129 -13.04 15.43 -19.01
C HIS A 129 -13.81 15.34 -17.69
N ILE A 130 -13.17 14.88 -16.62
CA ILE A 130 -13.75 14.67 -15.28
C ILE A 130 -12.89 15.40 -14.24
N PRO A 131 -13.16 16.68 -13.94
CA PRO A 131 -12.33 17.47 -13.02
C PRO A 131 -12.23 16.90 -11.60
N SER A 132 -13.28 16.21 -11.13
CA SER A 132 -13.28 15.53 -9.83
C SER A 132 -12.25 14.40 -9.79
N LEU A 133 -12.08 13.65 -10.88
CA LEU A 133 -11.07 12.60 -11.01
C LEU A 133 -9.66 13.18 -10.97
N GLN A 134 -9.40 14.25 -11.71
CA GLN A 134 -8.11 14.95 -11.70
C GLN A 134 -7.76 15.46 -10.29
N THR A 135 -8.72 16.13 -9.64
CA THR A 135 -8.54 16.63 -8.27
C THR A 135 -8.26 15.48 -7.29
N HIS A 136 -8.97 14.37 -7.44
CA HIS A 136 -8.75 13.18 -6.62
C HIS A 136 -7.35 12.60 -6.82
N PHE A 137 -6.89 12.51 -8.07
CA PHE A 137 -5.56 12.04 -8.38
C PHE A 137 -4.46 12.92 -7.75
N PHE A 138 -4.59 14.24 -7.80
CA PHE A 138 -3.67 15.14 -7.09
C PHE A 138 -3.70 14.95 -5.57
N ARG A 139 -4.86 14.65 -4.99
CA ARG A 139 -4.96 14.31 -3.55
C ARG A 139 -4.23 13.00 -3.22
N LEU A 140 -4.30 12.00 -4.11
CA LEU A 140 -3.56 10.74 -3.93
C LEU A 140 -2.05 10.98 -4.00
N LEU A 141 -1.54 11.72 -4.99
CA LEU A 141 -0.13 12.11 -5.08
C LEU A 141 0.33 12.87 -3.83
N SER A 142 -0.46 13.84 -3.37
CA SER A 142 -0.17 14.61 -2.16
C SER A 142 -0.08 13.72 -0.92
N ARG A 143 -0.97 12.73 -0.79
CA ARG A 143 -0.92 11.75 0.32
C ARG A 143 0.36 10.90 0.28
N GLU A 144 0.81 10.49 -0.90
CA GLU A 144 2.08 9.77 -1.04
C GLU A 144 3.26 10.64 -0.60
N ILE A 145 3.33 11.90 -1.04
CA ILE A 145 4.37 12.84 -0.62
C ILE A 145 4.38 13.01 0.90
N VAL A 146 3.21 13.21 1.52
CA VAL A 146 3.09 13.36 2.99
C VAL A 146 3.51 12.09 3.70
N ARG A 147 3.15 10.91 3.16
CA ARG A 147 3.57 9.62 3.70
C ARG A 147 5.09 9.47 3.66
N ASP A 148 5.72 9.79 2.54
CA ASP A 148 7.17 9.68 2.37
C ASP A 148 7.90 10.66 3.29
N GLN A 149 7.40 11.89 3.45
CA GLN A 149 7.92 12.84 4.44
C GLN A 149 7.79 12.29 5.87
N GLY A 150 6.68 11.64 6.20
CA GLY A 150 6.50 10.97 7.49
C GLY A 150 7.55 9.87 7.73
N VAL A 151 7.85 9.06 6.72
CA VAL A 151 8.91 8.06 6.80
C VAL A 151 10.29 8.70 6.99
N MET A 152 10.60 9.77 6.27
CA MET A 152 11.87 10.51 6.46
C MET A 152 12.02 11.05 7.89
N LEU A 153 10.97 11.64 8.45
CA LEU A 153 10.97 12.12 9.85
C LEU A 153 11.18 10.95 10.83
N LEU A 154 10.50 9.84 10.58
CA LEU A 154 10.61 8.63 11.39
C LEU A 154 12.06 8.10 11.37
N LEU A 155 12.68 7.99 10.19
CA LEU A 155 14.05 7.51 10.04
C LEU A 155 15.11 8.48 10.59
N GLY A 156 14.86 9.79 10.52
CA GLY A 156 15.79 10.82 10.96
C GLY A 156 15.81 11.05 12.47
N ASN A 157 14.65 11.06 13.12
CA ASN A 157 14.52 11.61 14.46
C ASN A 157 14.03 10.63 15.53
N MET A 158 13.48 9.46 15.13
CA MET A 158 12.88 8.53 16.09
C MET A 158 13.80 7.39 16.49
N ARG A 159 13.68 6.94 17.75
CA ARG A 159 14.32 5.72 18.27
C ARG A 159 13.62 4.48 17.73
N ALA A 160 14.27 3.33 17.81
CA ALA A 160 13.76 2.07 17.28
C ALA A 160 12.34 1.71 17.78
N GLU A 161 12.07 1.94 19.06
CA GLU A 161 10.77 1.68 19.68
C GLU A 161 9.69 2.63 19.12
N GLU A 162 10.01 3.92 18.99
CA GLU A 162 9.12 4.93 18.42
C GLU A 162 8.80 4.64 16.96
N ARG A 163 9.80 4.23 16.16
CA ARG A 163 9.61 3.82 14.75
C ARG A 163 8.65 2.63 14.63
N LEU A 164 8.85 1.61 15.45
CA LEU A 164 8.00 0.43 15.42
C LEU A 164 6.58 0.73 15.92
N ALA A 165 6.44 1.55 16.97
CA ALA A 165 5.12 2.01 17.44
C ALA A 165 4.38 2.80 16.37
N ALA A 166 5.05 3.77 15.71
CA ALA A 166 4.49 4.55 14.61
C ALA A 166 4.05 3.65 13.45
N PHE A 167 4.86 2.67 13.07
CA PHE A 167 4.53 1.70 12.02
C PHE A 167 3.27 0.90 12.36
N LEU A 168 3.17 0.34 13.58
CA LEU A 168 2.01 -0.44 14.00
C LEU A 168 0.73 0.40 14.05
N LEU A 169 0.82 1.64 14.55
CA LEU A 169 -0.31 2.58 14.59
C LEU A 169 -0.75 3.00 13.17
N ASN A 170 0.19 3.28 12.27
CA ASN A 170 -0.11 3.61 10.89
C ASN A 170 -0.82 2.43 10.19
N LEU A 171 -0.30 1.21 10.35
CA LEU A 171 -0.93 0.00 9.79
C LEU A 171 -2.34 -0.22 10.35
N SER A 172 -2.53 -0.04 11.66
CA SER A 172 -3.82 -0.10 12.35
C SER A 172 -4.82 0.89 11.76
N ASN A 173 -4.43 2.16 11.62
CA ASN A 173 -5.28 3.21 11.08
C ASN A 173 -5.68 2.94 9.62
N ARG A 174 -4.72 2.48 8.80
CA ARG A 174 -4.97 2.14 7.39
C ARG A 174 -5.92 0.94 7.25
N LEU A 175 -5.81 -0.07 8.11
CA LEU A 175 -6.73 -1.21 8.14
C LEU A 175 -8.12 -0.78 8.61
N TYR A 176 -8.19 0.05 9.65
CA TYR A 176 -9.47 0.57 10.17
C TYR A 176 -10.24 1.36 9.12
N SER A 177 -9.57 2.24 8.37
CA SER A 177 -10.22 3.01 7.28
C SER A 177 -10.78 2.14 6.14
N ARG A 178 -10.45 0.85 6.12
CA ARG A 178 -10.94 -0.16 5.17
C ARG A 178 -11.98 -1.11 5.76
N GLY A 179 -12.45 -0.82 6.98
CA GLY A 179 -13.45 -1.63 7.68
C GLY A 179 -12.89 -2.87 8.38
N PHE A 180 -11.56 -3.01 8.48
CA PHE A 180 -10.94 -4.07 9.27
C PHE A 180 -10.82 -3.68 10.75
N ALA A 181 -10.57 -4.67 11.61
CA ALA A 181 -10.32 -4.40 13.02
C ALA A 181 -9.07 -3.52 13.21
N ALA A 182 -9.21 -2.41 13.95
CA ALA A 182 -8.11 -1.49 14.19
C ALA A 182 -6.99 -2.11 15.04
N ASN A 183 -7.37 -2.85 16.06
CA ASN A 183 -6.45 -3.32 17.09
C ASN A 183 -6.07 -4.79 16.97
N ASP A 184 -6.51 -5.49 15.93
CA ASP A 184 -6.32 -6.93 15.77
C ASP A 184 -6.10 -7.26 14.29
N PHE A 185 -4.86 -7.59 13.92
CA PHE A 185 -4.48 -7.79 12.53
C PHE A 185 -3.27 -8.72 12.36
N ILE A 186 -3.11 -9.24 11.13
CA ILE A 186 -2.01 -10.11 10.75
C ILE A 186 -1.01 -9.32 9.89
N LEU A 187 0.26 -9.29 10.31
CA LEU A 187 1.36 -8.75 9.51
C LEU A 187 1.57 -9.59 8.25
N ARG A 188 1.50 -8.98 7.09
CA ARG A 188 1.77 -9.65 5.81
C ARG A 188 3.26 -9.69 5.49
N MET A 189 4.01 -8.69 5.96
CA MET A 189 5.45 -8.57 5.85
C MET A 189 6.19 -9.40 6.90
N SER A 190 7.44 -9.72 6.63
CA SER A 190 8.37 -10.32 7.58
C SER A 190 8.97 -9.27 8.51
N ARG A 191 9.58 -9.70 9.60
CA ARG A 191 10.32 -8.81 10.52
C ARG A 191 11.54 -8.19 9.83
N GLU A 192 12.14 -8.90 8.89
CA GLU A 192 13.23 -8.41 8.06
C GLU A 192 12.77 -7.27 7.14
N GLU A 193 11.63 -7.44 6.46
CA GLU A 193 11.03 -6.42 5.62
C GLU A 193 10.59 -5.19 6.42
N ILE A 194 10.04 -5.39 7.63
CA ILE A 194 9.76 -4.29 8.57
C ILE A 194 11.06 -3.58 8.97
N GLY A 195 12.10 -4.34 9.26
CA GLY A 195 13.41 -3.79 9.59
C GLY A 195 13.99 -2.97 8.44
N SER A 196 13.96 -3.51 7.22
CA SER A 196 14.37 -2.79 6.01
C SER A 196 13.63 -1.46 5.88
N TYR A 197 12.29 -1.47 5.99
CA TYR A 197 11.46 -0.25 5.90
C TYR A 197 11.75 0.79 6.99
N LEU A 198 12.02 0.33 8.23
CA LEU A 198 12.25 1.20 9.39
C LEU A 198 13.73 1.56 9.63
N GLY A 199 14.66 1.09 8.78
CA GLY A 199 16.09 1.26 8.99
C GLY A 199 16.58 0.57 10.27
N LEU A 200 16.04 -0.62 10.57
CA LEU A 200 16.34 -1.42 11.76
C LEU A 200 16.84 -2.82 11.35
N LYS A 201 17.67 -3.42 12.19
CA LYS A 201 18.02 -4.83 12.03
C LYS A 201 16.86 -5.73 12.45
N LEU A 202 16.74 -6.93 11.86
CA LEU A 202 15.76 -7.97 12.20
C LEU A 202 15.69 -8.22 13.71
N GLU A 203 16.87 -8.33 14.37
CA GLU A 203 16.97 -8.60 15.80
C GLU A 203 16.40 -7.46 16.64
N THR A 204 16.57 -6.22 16.17
CA THR A 204 16.02 -5.02 16.83
C THR A 204 14.49 -5.02 16.75
N VAL A 205 13.93 -5.28 15.56
CA VAL A 205 12.47 -5.42 15.39
C VAL A 205 11.92 -6.52 16.31
N SER A 206 12.58 -7.68 16.32
CA SER A 206 12.15 -8.82 17.13
C SER A 206 12.20 -8.52 18.63
N ARG A 207 13.28 -7.91 19.12
CA ARG A 207 13.42 -7.50 20.53
C ARG A 207 12.39 -6.45 20.93
N THR A 208 12.14 -5.48 20.06
CA THR A 208 11.16 -4.41 20.35
C THR A 208 9.75 -4.96 20.40
N LEU A 209 9.36 -5.85 19.47
CA LEU A 209 8.06 -6.53 19.55
C LEU A 209 7.90 -7.34 20.83
N SER A 210 8.95 -8.08 21.24
CA SER A 210 8.95 -8.86 22.50
C SER A 210 8.86 -7.95 23.72
N LYS A 211 9.54 -6.81 23.71
CA LYS A 211 9.46 -5.79 24.78
C LYS A 211 8.03 -5.25 24.89
N PHE A 212 7.43 -4.82 23.80
CA PHE A 212 6.04 -4.31 23.79
C PHE A 212 5.03 -5.36 24.27
N HIS A 213 5.25 -6.63 23.90
CA HIS A 213 4.43 -7.73 24.40
C HIS A 213 4.57 -7.90 25.92
N HIS A 214 5.79 -7.86 26.44
CA HIS A 214 6.08 -8.02 27.89
C HIS A 214 5.54 -6.85 28.72
N GLU A 215 5.57 -5.64 28.16
CA GLU A 215 5.02 -4.43 28.78
C GLU A 215 3.47 -4.34 28.65
N GLY A 216 2.81 -5.32 28.01
CA GLY A 216 1.37 -5.35 27.85
C GLY A 216 0.82 -4.31 26.86
N LEU A 217 1.67 -3.71 26.03
CA LEU A 217 1.26 -2.75 24.99
C LEU A 217 0.61 -3.43 23.79
N ILE A 218 1.13 -4.61 23.43
CA ILE A 218 0.61 -5.44 22.34
C ILE A 218 0.62 -6.92 22.74
N SER A 219 -0.19 -7.74 22.07
CA SER A 219 0.01 -9.19 22.03
C SER A 219 0.62 -9.59 20.69
N VAL A 220 1.59 -10.51 20.71
CA VAL A 220 2.28 -11.00 19.51
C VAL A 220 2.23 -12.51 19.49
N GLU A 221 1.58 -13.09 18.49
CA GLU A 221 1.55 -14.52 18.20
C GLU A 221 1.97 -14.74 16.75
N HIS A 222 3.24 -15.08 16.50
CA HIS A 222 3.83 -15.17 15.17
C HIS A 222 3.72 -13.86 14.36
N LYS A 223 2.78 -13.81 13.41
CA LYS A 223 2.45 -12.62 12.61
C LYS A 223 1.19 -11.90 13.09
N HIS A 224 0.47 -12.46 14.03
CA HIS A 224 -0.73 -11.88 14.60
C HIS A 224 -0.36 -10.84 15.65
N ILE A 225 -0.87 -9.65 15.49
CA ILE A 225 -0.65 -8.51 16.38
C ILE A 225 -1.99 -8.03 16.91
N LYS A 226 -2.06 -7.88 18.22
CA LYS A 226 -3.19 -7.21 18.87
C LYS A 226 -2.67 -6.03 19.68
N LEU A 227 -3.13 -4.84 19.38
CA LEU A 227 -2.81 -3.63 20.14
C LEU A 227 -3.66 -3.61 21.41
N LEU A 228 -3.02 -3.78 22.57
CA LEU A 228 -3.68 -3.81 23.87
C LEU A 228 -3.82 -2.42 24.48
N ASP A 229 -2.77 -1.59 24.33
CA ASP A 229 -2.77 -0.18 24.76
C ASP A 229 -2.29 0.76 23.64
N PRO A 230 -3.17 1.08 22.66
CA PRO A 230 -2.85 2.03 21.58
C PRO A 230 -2.53 3.43 22.08
N GLN A 231 -3.04 3.83 23.26
CA GLN A 231 -2.82 5.16 23.79
C GLN A 231 -1.36 5.34 24.30
N SER A 232 -0.81 4.34 24.93
CA SER A 232 0.60 4.37 25.35
C SER A 232 1.54 4.32 24.13
N LEU A 233 1.21 3.55 23.08
CA LEU A 233 1.94 3.59 21.82
C LEU A 233 1.90 4.98 21.16
N LYS A 234 0.73 5.66 21.16
CA LYS A 234 0.59 7.03 20.65
C LYS A 234 1.43 8.02 21.46
N LYS A 235 1.49 7.89 22.78
CA LYS A 235 2.34 8.75 23.63
C LYS A 235 3.82 8.61 23.30
N MET A 236 4.30 7.41 22.98
CA MET A 236 5.69 7.20 22.53
C MET A 236 6.01 8.00 21.27
N VAL A 237 5.07 8.10 20.35
CA VAL A 237 5.23 8.77 19.06
C VAL A 237 5.01 10.28 19.18
N SER A 238 4.18 10.75 20.14
CA SER A 238 3.77 12.16 20.28
C SER A 238 4.91 13.13 20.64
N GLY A 239 6.07 12.63 21.09
CA GLY A 239 7.28 13.43 21.24
C GLY A 239 7.85 14.00 19.94
N CYS A 240 7.38 13.47 18.77
CA CYS A 240 7.72 13.91 17.42
C CYS A 240 6.42 14.30 16.70
N ALA A 241 5.80 15.43 17.10
CA ALA A 241 4.56 15.92 16.53
C ALA A 241 4.68 16.04 14.99
N HIS A 242 3.73 15.39 14.28
CA HIS A 242 3.43 15.37 12.82
C HIS A 242 3.79 14.12 12.00
N ALA A 243 4.07 12.97 12.60
CA ALA A 243 4.48 11.78 11.84
C ALA A 243 3.40 10.66 11.73
N VAL A 244 2.10 10.97 11.94
CA VAL A 244 1.01 9.97 11.78
C VAL A 244 -0.18 10.59 11.08
#